data_c50ff8ead8bda59b1cda99e74ff8efcc
#
_entry.id   c50ff8ead8bda59b1cda99e74ff8efcc
#
_cell.length_a   1.000
_cell.length_b   1.000
_cell.length_c   1.000
_cell.angle_alpha   90.00
_cell.angle_beta   90.00
_cell.angle_gamma   90.00
#
_symmetry.space_group_name_H-M   'P 1'
#
loop_
_entity.id
_entity.type
_entity.pdbx_description
1 polymer ?
#
loop_
_entity_poly.entity_id
_entity_poly.type
_entity_poly.pdbx_seq_one_letter_code
_entity_poly.pdbx_strand_id
1 'polypeptide(L)'
;MADRLKISKRTAYVAILTLGLVSMLGDIVYESGRGIAPNYLMFLGASAFTVGIISGAGEFLGYGARLISGALSDKSKAYWIFIFVGYGLILAIPLIGFTFSLELVIVLILLERLGKALRSPSRDTVVSIIGKNVGSGKAFGIHEAVDQIGAIIGPLLFAAVLFFTANNYQAAFGILIIPFILMMIVIAYTYRKVGKSIEAEVQNIKQEKAPLSRGFWVYCLAVFFNTLGLIPVALILFSGSLILQPLGQAWMVPILYVVVQAVDAPMALVSGHLFDKLGVKILVLPFALAVLPVFFVSYGGLVGIIFACITFGLVLGMQESIYRAAVCELVPLGRRGTAYGIFNAILGFGTLASGVIFGYFLDKGYSVIVLVGFALMLQLFAIIALSRNKRLFSNDPTKQC
;
A
#
# COMPACT_ATOMS: atom_id res chain seq x y z
N MET A 1 -30.40 -3.19 -30.89
CA MET A 1 -28.92 -3.00 -30.99
C MET A 1 -28.25 -3.10 -29.61
N ALA A 2 -28.91 -3.79 -28.65
CA ALA A 2 -28.52 -3.89 -27.23
C ALA A 2 -27.90 -5.25 -26.83
N ASP A 3 -27.48 -6.05 -27.81
CA ASP A 3 -26.91 -7.40 -27.56
C ASP A 3 -25.37 -7.44 -27.78
N ARG A 4 -24.71 -6.30 -27.57
CA ARG A 4 -23.27 -6.17 -27.80
C ARG A 4 -22.52 -6.44 -26.51
N LEU A 5 -21.88 -7.60 -26.47
CA LEU A 5 -20.70 -7.91 -25.66
C LEU A 5 -20.95 -8.13 -24.15
N LYS A 6 -21.93 -8.95 -23.78
CA LYS A 6 -21.91 -9.58 -22.46
C LYS A 6 -20.65 -10.44 -22.34
N ILE A 7 -19.70 -10.00 -21.55
CA ILE A 7 -18.51 -10.80 -21.20
C ILE A 7 -19.01 -12.12 -20.62
N SER A 8 -18.66 -13.25 -21.25
CA SER A 8 -19.08 -14.56 -20.73
C SER A 8 -18.45 -14.79 -19.34
N LYS A 9 -19.11 -15.57 -18.48
CA LYS A 9 -18.55 -15.92 -17.16
C LYS A 9 -17.15 -16.50 -17.28
N ARG A 10 -16.88 -17.36 -18.26
CA ARG A 10 -15.54 -17.94 -18.50
C ARG A 10 -14.53 -16.86 -18.87
N THR A 11 -14.87 -15.93 -19.73
CA THR A 11 -14.00 -14.81 -20.12
C THR A 11 -13.75 -13.88 -18.93
N ALA A 12 -14.75 -13.64 -18.08
CA ALA A 12 -14.61 -12.85 -16.87
C ALA A 12 -13.62 -13.49 -15.87
N TYR A 13 -13.74 -14.79 -15.61
CA TYR A 13 -12.78 -15.49 -14.75
C TYR A 13 -11.36 -15.44 -15.30
N VAL A 14 -11.16 -15.69 -16.59
CA VAL A 14 -9.86 -15.59 -17.22
C VAL A 14 -9.29 -14.17 -17.10
N ALA A 15 -10.10 -13.15 -17.29
CA ALA A 15 -9.66 -11.76 -17.16
C ALA A 15 -9.27 -11.41 -15.71
N ILE A 16 -10.02 -11.86 -14.71
CA ILE A 16 -9.69 -11.67 -13.29
C ILE A 16 -8.36 -12.37 -12.95
N LEU A 17 -8.20 -13.62 -13.38
CA LEU A 17 -6.97 -14.37 -13.12
C LEU A 17 -5.76 -13.76 -13.83
N THR A 18 -5.91 -13.29 -15.08
CA THR A 18 -4.80 -12.65 -15.80
C THR A 18 -4.46 -11.28 -15.20
N LEU A 19 -5.45 -10.49 -14.75
CA LEU A 19 -5.19 -9.24 -14.01
C LEU A 19 -4.56 -9.51 -12.64
N GLY A 20 -4.99 -10.56 -11.93
CA GLY A 20 -4.34 -11.02 -10.71
C GLY A 20 -2.87 -11.42 -10.95
N LEU A 21 -2.61 -12.15 -12.04
CA LEU A 21 -1.24 -12.52 -12.44
C LEU A 21 -0.39 -11.29 -12.80
N VAL A 22 -0.97 -10.28 -13.45
CA VAL A 22 -0.29 -8.99 -13.70
C VAL A 22 0.09 -8.32 -12.40
N SER A 23 -0.86 -8.26 -11.44
CA SER A 23 -0.59 -7.69 -10.12
C SER A 23 0.47 -8.46 -9.37
N MET A 24 0.38 -9.79 -9.33
CA MET A 24 1.37 -10.67 -8.70
C MET A 24 2.79 -10.43 -9.25
N LEU A 25 2.94 -10.43 -10.58
CA LEU A 25 4.23 -10.17 -11.23
C LEU A 25 4.73 -8.75 -10.96
N GLY A 26 3.80 -7.77 -10.90
CA GLY A 26 4.09 -6.39 -10.52
C GLY A 26 4.58 -6.30 -9.08
N ASP A 27 3.94 -7.03 -8.16
CA ASP A 27 4.29 -7.04 -6.74
C ASP A 27 5.58 -7.79 -6.47
N ILE A 28 5.92 -8.83 -7.25
CA ILE A 28 7.26 -9.43 -7.21
C ILE A 28 8.34 -8.35 -7.44
N VAL A 29 8.15 -7.44 -8.37
CA VAL A 29 9.10 -6.35 -8.63
C VAL A 29 9.01 -5.26 -7.59
N TYR A 30 7.81 -4.76 -7.35
CA TYR A 30 7.54 -3.59 -6.53
C TYR A 30 7.83 -3.85 -5.04
N GLU A 31 7.34 -4.96 -4.48
CA GLU A 31 7.54 -5.28 -3.06
C GLU A 31 8.97 -5.73 -2.76
N SER A 32 9.68 -6.32 -3.74
CA SER A 32 11.13 -6.50 -3.65
C SER A 32 11.84 -5.17 -3.46
N GLY A 33 11.55 -4.19 -4.33
CA GLY A 33 12.11 -2.85 -4.23
C GLY A 33 11.79 -2.19 -2.89
N ARG A 34 10.53 -2.29 -2.44
CA ARG A 34 10.08 -1.72 -1.16
C ARG A 34 10.79 -2.32 0.04
N GLY A 35 11.00 -3.64 0.03
CA GLY A 35 11.67 -4.36 1.12
C GLY A 35 13.15 -4.05 1.24
N ILE A 36 13.84 -3.70 0.16
CA ILE A 36 15.29 -3.44 0.15
C ILE A 36 15.66 -1.95 0.05
N ALA A 37 14.77 -1.09 -0.45
CA ALA A 37 15.09 0.32 -0.68
C ALA A 37 15.71 1.03 0.53
N PRO A 38 15.22 0.87 1.78
CA PRO A 38 15.84 1.51 2.94
C PRO A 38 17.29 1.08 3.16
N ASN A 39 17.58 -0.20 2.93
CA ASN A 39 18.94 -0.74 3.05
C ASN A 39 19.85 -0.24 1.92
N TYR A 40 19.36 -0.21 0.69
CA TYR A 40 20.14 0.29 -0.45
C TYR A 40 20.39 1.80 -0.35
N LEU A 41 19.39 2.57 0.08
CA LEU A 41 19.57 4.00 0.37
C LEU A 41 20.64 4.23 1.46
N MET A 42 20.62 3.44 2.54
CA MET A 42 21.65 3.48 3.57
C MET A 42 23.04 3.11 2.99
N PHE A 43 23.12 2.10 2.14
CA PHE A 43 24.37 1.73 1.44
C PHE A 43 24.92 2.88 0.60
N LEU A 44 24.06 3.71 0.01
CA LEU A 44 24.43 4.93 -0.73
C LEU A 44 24.67 6.15 0.17
N GLY A 45 24.66 5.98 1.50
CA GLY A 45 24.95 7.04 2.48
C GLY A 45 23.74 7.87 2.92
N ALA A 46 22.52 7.44 2.62
CA ALA A 46 21.32 8.12 3.13
C ALA A 46 21.15 7.92 4.63
N SER A 47 20.79 8.99 5.35
CA SER A 47 20.43 8.95 6.76
C SER A 47 18.99 8.45 6.98
N ALA A 48 18.61 8.15 8.23
CA ALA A 48 17.23 7.80 8.58
C ALA A 48 16.26 8.93 8.22
N PHE A 49 16.66 10.20 8.40
CA PHE A 49 15.86 11.35 7.98
C PHE A 49 15.61 11.35 6.47
N THR A 50 16.65 11.12 5.67
CA THR A 50 16.54 11.04 4.22
C THR A 50 15.62 9.89 3.79
N VAL A 51 15.80 8.70 4.36
CA VAL A 51 14.93 7.52 4.08
C VAL A 51 13.49 7.79 4.50
N GLY A 52 13.27 8.44 5.65
CA GLY A 52 11.96 8.84 6.13
C GLY A 52 11.23 9.79 5.16
N ILE A 53 11.95 10.82 4.67
CA ILE A 53 11.41 11.75 3.66
C ILE A 53 11.06 11.02 2.36
N ILE A 54 11.99 10.21 1.82
CA ILE A 54 11.79 9.52 0.53
C ILE A 54 10.61 8.56 0.61
N SER A 55 10.56 7.74 1.66
CA SER A 55 9.46 6.80 1.88
C SER A 55 8.13 7.53 2.07
N GLY A 56 8.10 8.54 2.93
CA GLY A 56 6.91 9.33 3.19
C GLY A 56 6.43 10.11 1.96
N ALA A 57 7.33 10.74 1.21
CA ALA A 57 7.00 11.44 -0.04
C ALA A 57 6.48 10.46 -1.10
N GLY A 58 7.07 9.26 -1.17
CA GLY A 58 6.59 8.19 -2.05
C GLY A 58 5.16 7.75 -1.72
N GLU A 59 4.86 7.52 -0.44
CA GLU A 59 3.50 7.16 -0.01
C GLU A 59 2.50 8.32 -0.24
N PHE A 60 2.89 9.56 0.08
CA PHE A 60 2.06 10.73 -0.21
C PHE A 60 1.77 10.88 -1.70
N LEU A 61 2.78 10.72 -2.55
CA LEU A 61 2.62 10.74 -4.01
C LEU A 61 1.72 9.58 -4.47
N GLY A 62 2.00 8.36 -3.96
CA GLY A 62 1.26 7.15 -4.31
C GLY A 62 -0.23 7.22 -3.94
N TYR A 63 -0.57 7.80 -2.79
CA TYR A 63 -1.96 7.96 -2.33
C TYR A 63 -2.62 9.23 -2.89
N GLY A 64 -1.93 10.37 -2.84
CA GLY A 64 -2.48 11.67 -3.26
C GLY A 64 -2.75 11.73 -4.76
N ALA A 65 -1.81 11.26 -5.57
CA ALA A 65 -1.97 11.30 -7.03
C ALA A 65 -3.08 10.34 -7.53
N ARG A 66 -3.55 9.36 -6.74
CA ARG A 66 -4.70 8.51 -7.10
C ARG A 66 -6.00 9.31 -7.26
N LEU A 67 -6.17 10.39 -6.50
CA LEU A 67 -7.34 11.27 -6.65
C LEU A 67 -7.35 11.90 -8.05
N ILE A 68 -6.19 12.37 -8.50
CA ILE A 68 -6.05 13.01 -9.81
C ILE A 68 -6.14 11.98 -10.94
N SER A 69 -5.40 10.88 -10.84
CA SER A 69 -5.36 9.84 -11.87
C SER A 69 -6.71 9.13 -12.03
N GLY A 70 -7.42 8.87 -10.93
CA GLY A 70 -8.78 8.34 -10.96
C GLY A 70 -9.74 9.27 -11.68
N ALA A 71 -9.74 10.57 -11.33
CA ALA A 71 -10.58 11.57 -12.00
C ALA A 71 -10.24 11.71 -13.50
N LEU A 72 -8.95 11.69 -13.86
CA LEU A 72 -8.51 11.75 -15.25
C LEU A 72 -8.90 10.49 -16.04
N SER A 73 -8.72 9.31 -15.46
CA SER A 73 -9.11 8.05 -16.10
C SER A 73 -10.63 7.93 -16.28
N ASP A 74 -11.41 8.39 -15.30
CA ASP A 74 -12.87 8.44 -15.38
C ASP A 74 -13.37 9.44 -16.44
N LYS A 75 -12.72 10.59 -16.57
CA LYS A 75 -13.05 11.62 -17.56
C LYS A 75 -12.65 11.19 -18.98
N SER A 76 -11.44 10.65 -19.14
CA SER A 76 -10.91 10.24 -20.46
C SER A 76 -11.44 8.88 -20.90
N LYS A 77 -11.94 8.05 -19.97
CA LYS A 77 -12.29 6.64 -20.19
C LYS A 77 -11.13 5.75 -20.68
N ALA A 78 -9.90 6.26 -20.61
CA ALA A 78 -8.68 5.64 -21.13
C ALA A 78 -7.99 4.73 -20.09
N TYR A 79 -8.76 3.91 -19.35
CA TYR A 79 -8.26 3.10 -18.23
C TYR A 79 -7.04 2.25 -18.60
N TRP A 80 -7.03 1.68 -19.80
CA TRP A 80 -5.92 0.85 -20.24
C TRP A 80 -4.61 1.62 -20.43
N ILE A 81 -4.67 2.89 -20.85
CA ILE A 81 -3.49 3.73 -20.95
C ILE A 81 -2.87 3.94 -19.57
N PHE A 82 -3.70 4.28 -18.56
CA PHE A 82 -3.25 4.42 -17.18
C PHE A 82 -2.68 3.11 -16.60
N ILE A 83 -3.27 1.97 -16.96
CA ILE A 83 -2.78 0.64 -16.58
C ILE A 83 -1.41 0.40 -17.21
N PHE A 84 -1.26 0.54 -18.55
CA PHE A 84 0.01 0.29 -19.24
C PHE A 84 1.12 1.23 -18.77
N VAL A 85 0.85 2.53 -18.67
CA VAL A 85 1.85 3.51 -18.19
C VAL A 85 2.21 3.21 -16.73
N GLY A 86 1.21 3.00 -15.86
CA GLY A 86 1.44 2.76 -14.44
C GLY A 86 2.21 1.48 -14.14
N TYR A 87 1.94 0.40 -14.86
CA TYR A 87 2.75 -0.83 -14.75
C TYR A 87 4.09 -0.70 -15.46
N GLY A 88 4.17 0.05 -16.56
CA GLY A 88 5.43 0.35 -17.23
C GLY A 88 6.43 1.09 -16.34
N LEU A 89 5.96 1.98 -15.48
CA LEU A 89 6.80 2.71 -14.51
C LEU A 89 7.39 1.82 -13.42
N ILE A 90 6.91 0.58 -13.24
CA ILE A 90 7.56 -0.40 -12.35
C ILE A 90 8.99 -0.73 -12.82
N LEU A 91 9.30 -0.54 -14.11
CA LEU A 91 10.67 -0.67 -14.63
C LEU A 91 11.69 0.16 -13.85
N ALA A 92 11.26 1.25 -13.22
CA ALA A 92 12.12 2.06 -12.37
C ALA A 92 12.82 1.24 -11.27
N ILE A 93 12.18 0.19 -10.73
CA ILE A 93 12.77 -0.65 -9.68
C ILE A 93 13.98 -1.46 -10.19
N PRO A 94 13.88 -2.28 -11.26
CA PRO A 94 15.06 -2.94 -11.80
C PRO A 94 16.18 -1.98 -12.19
N LEU A 95 15.85 -0.76 -12.68
CA LEU A 95 16.83 0.23 -13.08
C LEU A 95 17.66 0.77 -11.92
N ILE A 96 17.19 0.67 -10.66
CA ILE A 96 17.98 1.03 -9.48
C ILE A 96 19.31 0.28 -9.44
N GLY A 97 19.35 -0.99 -9.86
CA GLY A 97 20.56 -1.78 -9.89
C GLY A 97 21.65 -1.27 -10.84
N PHE A 98 21.31 -0.39 -11.76
CA PHE A 98 22.26 0.16 -12.73
C PHE A 98 22.83 1.54 -12.36
N THR A 99 22.56 2.03 -11.16
CA THR A 99 23.05 3.33 -10.68
C THR A 99 23.49 3.28 -9.22
N PHE A 100 24.52 4.07 -8.91
CA PHE A 100 24.99 4.34 -7.55
C PHE A 100 24.73 5.80 -7.13
N SER A 101 24.04 6.60 -7.94
CA SER A 101 23.62 7.95 -7.57
C SER A 101 22.42 7.90 -6.67
N LEU A 102 22.55 8.44 -5.45
CA LEU A 102 21.45 8.56 -4.49
C LEU A 102 20.26 9.33 -5.09
N GLU A 103 20.55 10.43 -5.80
CA GLU A 103 19.53 11.29 -6.42
C GLU A 103 18.72 10.53 -7.47
N LEU A 104 19.43 9.76 -8.31
CA LEU A 104 18.76 8.97 -9.37
C LEU A 104 17.92 7.84 -8.75
N VAL A 105 18.41 7.17 -7.71
CA VAL A 105 17.64 6.16 -6.97
C VAL A 105 16.38 6.77 -6.38
N ILE A 106 16.45 7.97 -5.79
CA ILE A 106 15.28 8.69 -5.27
C ILE A 106 14.26 8.93 -6.39
N VAL A 107 14.71 9.44 -7.54
CA VAL A 107 13.81 9.69 -8.69
C VAL A 107 13.16 8.39 -9.15
N LEU A 108 13.90 7.28 -9.25
CA LEU A 108 13.36 5.98 -9.67
C LEU A 108 12.32 5.45 -8.67
N ILE A 109 12.56 5.57 -7.36
CA ILE A 109 11.58 5.20 -6.33
C ILE A 109 10.30 6.05 -6.48
N LEU A 110 10.41 7.36 -6.64
CA LEU A 110 9.25 8.23 -6.79
C LEU A 110 8.49 7.99 -8.10
N LEU A 111 9.18 7.65 -9.19
CA LEU A 111 8.55 7.24 -10.45
C LEU A 111 7.72 5.97 -10.31
N GLU A 112 8.23 4.96 -9.59
CA GLU A 112 7.44 3.76 -9.28
C GLU A 112 6.18 4.11 -8.47
N ARG A 113 6.30 4.98 -7.45
CA ARG A 113 5.14 5.44 -6.65
C ARG A 113 4.09 6.16 -7.50
N LEU A 114 4.54 7.00 -8.43
CA LEU A 114 3.66 7.61 -9.42
C LEU A 114 2.99 6.54 -10.30
N GLY A 115 3.74 5.54 -10.73
CA GLY A 115 3.20 4.39 -11.46
C GLY A 115 2.08 3.68 -10.70
N LYS A 116 2.26 3.44 -9.39
CA LYS A 116 1.22 2.87 -8.51
C LYS A 116 -0.02 3.75 -8.45
N ALA A 117 0.16 5.06 -8.35
CA ALA A 117 -0.94 6.02 -8.34
C ALA A 117 -1.74 6.02 -9.66
N LEU A 118 -1.08 5.86 -10.80
CA LEU A 118 -1.73 5.83 -12.11
C LEU A 118 -2.51 4.53 -12.34
N ARG A 119 -1.89 3.37 -12.04
CA ARG A 119 -2.47 2.05 -12.37
C ARG A 119 -3.62 1.64 -11.45
N SER A 120 -3.53 1.95 -10.13
CA SER A 120 -4.44 1.37 -9.15
C SER A 120 -5.91 1.73 -9.37
N PRO A 121 -6.32 3.01 -9.52
CA PRO A 121 -7.74 3.33 -9.73
C PRO A 121 -8.30 2.72 -11.02
N SER A 122 -7.50 2.73 -12.09
CA SER A 122 -7.89 2.22 -13.39
C SER A 122 -8.03 0.70 -13.38
N ARG A 123 -7.08 -0.02 -12.76
CA ARG A 123 -7.14 -1.47 -12.57
C ARG A 123 -8.37 -1.87 -11.76
N ASP A 124 -8.61 -1.21 -10.63
CA ASP A 124 -9.73 -1.53 -9.74
C ASP A 124 -11.07 -1.28 -10.42
N THR A 125 -11.17 -0.25 -11.26
CA THR A 125 -12.35 0.00 -12.11
C THR A 125 -12.57 -1.16 -13.09
N VAL A 126 -11.52 -1.60 -13.77
CA VAL A 126 -11.58 -2.73 -14.71
C VAL A 126 -11.99 -4.03 -14.00
N VAL A 127 -11.39 -4.35 -12.85
CA VAL A 127 -11.76 -5.52 -12.02
C VAL A 127 -13.21 -5.44 -11.56
N SER A 128 -13.68 -4.26 -11.15
CA SER A 128 -15.08 -4.02 -10.74
C SER A 128 -16.07 -4.29 -11.88
N ILE A 129 -15.77 -3.85 -13.10
CA ILE A 129 -16.62 -4.06 -14.28
C ILE A 129 -16.71 -5.55 -14.60
N ILE A 130 -15.58 -6.26 -14.63
CA ILE A 130 -15.56 -7.71 -14.89
C ILE A 130 -16.25 -8.46 -13.76
N GLY A 131 -16.11 -8.00 -12.54
CA GLY A 131 -16.68 -8.57 -11.32
C GLY A 131 -18.20 -8.62 -11.33
N LYS A 132 -18.90 -7.74 -12.07
CA LYS A 132 -20.38 -7.80 -12.22
C LYS A 132 -20.89 -9.15 -12.73
N ASN A 133 -20.09 -9.86 -13.52
CA ASN A 133 -20.46 -11.14 -14.12
C ASN A 133 -20.21 -12.37 -13.23
N VAL A 134 -19.39 -12.23 -12.19
CA VAL A 134 -18.94 -13.36 -11.33
C VAL A 134 -19.13 -13.10 -9.84
N GLY A 135 -19.56 -11.89 -9.48
CA GLY A 135 -19.61 -11.35 -8.11
C GLY A 135 -18.41 -10.48 -7.80
N SER A 136 -18.66 -9.20 -7.46
CA SER A 136 -17.58 -8.22 -7.21
C SER A 136 -16.66 -8.63 -6.07
N GLY A 137 -17.21 -9.07 -4.93
CA GLY A 137 -16.41 -9.55 -3.80
C GLY A 137 -15.49 -10.71 -4.18
N LYS A 138 -16.00 -11.68 -4.97
CA LYS A 138 -15.20 -12.80 -5.46
C LYS A 138 -14.11 -12.37 -6.42
N ALA A 139 -14.39 -11.40 -7.30
CA ALA A 139 -13.41 -10.88 -8.25
C ALA A 139 -12.24 -10.19 -7.54
N PHE A 140 -12.53 -9.29 -6.61
CA PHE A 140 -11.50 -8.63 -5.80
C PHE A 140 -10.78 -9.62 -4.88
N GLY A 141 -11.48 -10.56 -4.26
CA GLY A 141 -10.86 -11.58 -3.39
C GLY A 141 -9.88 -12.48 -4.12
N ILE A 142 -10.21 -12.93 -5.35
CA ILE A 142 -9.28 -13.72 -6.17
C ILE A 142 -8.08 -12.86 -6.59
N HIS A 143 -8.33 -11.62 -7.01
CA HIS A 143 -7.28 -10.69 -7.41
C HIS A 143 -6.30 -10.44 -6.25
N GLU A 144 -6.80 -10.11 -5.07
CA GLU A 144 -6.01 -9.84 -3.88
C GLU A 144 -5.21 -11.07 -3.40
N ALA A 145 -5.85 -12.26 -3.40
CA ALA A 145 -5.15 -13.48 -3.02
C ALA A 145 -3.95 -13.80 -3.92
N VAL A 146 -4.09 -13.53 -5.23
CA VAL A 146 -2.99 -13.72 -6.19
C VAL A 146 -1.92 -12.63 -6.03
N ASP A 147 -2.32 -11.39 -5.76
CA ASP A 147 -1.45 -10.24 -5.51
C ASP A 147 -0.53 -10.49 -4.30
N GLN A 148 -1.09 -10.94 -3.17
CA GLN A 148 -0.36 -11.25 -1.93
C GLN A 148 0.72 -12.34 -2.11
N ILE A 149 0.53 -13.28 -3.03
CA ILE A 149 1.58 -14.26 -3.37
C ILE A 149 2.82 -13.52 -3.91
N GLY A 150 2.61 -12.51 -4.76
CA GLY A 150 3.69 -11.67 -5.31
C GLY A 150 4.41 -10.87 -4.23
N ALA A 151 3.66 -10.31 -3.28
CA ALA A 151 4.18 -9.52 -2.17
C ALA A 151 5.12 -10.30 -1.23
N ILE A 152 4.95 -11.63 -1.15
CA ILE A 152 5.81 -12.52 -0.37
C ILE A 152 6.97 -13.06 -1.22
N ILE A 153 6.67 -13.55 -2.43
CA ILE A 153 7.68 -14.16 -3.32
C ILE A 153 8.73 -13.14 -3.74
N GLY A 154 8.35 -11.90 -4.01
CA GLY A 154 9.27 -10.86 -4.48
C GLY A 154 10.43 -10.61 -3.53
N PRO A 155 10.18 -10.18 -2.27
CA PRO A 155 11.26 -9.97 -1.31
C PRO A 155 12.06 -11.24 -0.98
N LEU A 156 11.44 -12.44 -1.00
CA LEU A 156 12.16 -13.71 -0.84
C LEU A 156 13.10 -13.97 -2.03
N LEU A 157 12.66 -13.75 -3.25
CA LEU A 157 13.51 -13.86 -4.44
C LEU A 157 14.70 -12.90 -4.35
N PHE A 158 14.43 -11.65 -3.95
CA PHE A 158 15.48 -10.64 -3.80
C PHE A 158 16.49 -11.05 -2.71
N ALA A 159 16.01 -11.51 -1.56
CA ALA A 159 16.85 -12.02 -0.47
C ALA A 159 17.73 -13.20 -0.93
N ALA A 160 17.14 -14.16 -1.66
CA ALA A 160 17.87 -15.31 -2.17
C ALA A 160 19.00 -14.89 -3.13
N VAL A 161 18.72 -13.95 -4.06
CA VAL A 161 19.78 -13.46 -4.97
C VAL A 161 20.88 -12.74 -4.19
N LEU A 162 20.55 -11.88 -3.24
CA LEU A 162 21.57 -11.23 -2.40
C LEU A 162 22.42 -12.26 -1.64
N PHE A 163 21.79 -13.30 -1.08
CA PHE A 163 22.48 -14.36 -0.35
C PHE A 163 23.47 -15.12 -1.25
N PHE A 164 23.04 -15.60 -2.43
CA PHE A 164 23.87 -16.37 -3.35
C PHE A 164 24.91 -15.54 -4.09
N THR A 165 24.75 -14.22 -4.15
CA THR A 165 25.67 -13.29 -4.84
C THR A 165 26.51 -12.44 -3.90
N ALA A 166 26.61 -12.82 -2.61
CA ALA A 166 27.36 -12.07 -1.60
C ALA A 166 26.96 -10.58 -1.52
N ASN A 167 25.64 -10.32 -1.47
CA ASN A 167 25.02 -9.01 -1.40
C ASN A 167 25.24 -8.12 -2.67
N ASN A 168 25.27 -8.72 -3.85
CA ASN A 168 25.33 -7.98 -5.11
C ASN A 168 23.94 -7.37 -5.44
N TYR A 169 23.75 -6.09 -5.12
CA TYR A 169 22.51 -5.36 -5.39
C TYR A 169 22.19 -5.27 -6.88
N GLN A 170 23.20 -5.14 -7.75
CA GLN A 170 23.00 -5.05 -9.20
C GLN A 170 22.36 -6.33 -9.75
N ALA A 171 22.86 -7.49 -9.32
CA ALA A 171 22.28 -8.78 -9.69
C ALA A 171 20.83 -8.91 -9.14
N ALA A 172 20.61 -8.50 -7.90
CA ALA A 172 19.32 -8.63 -7.25
C ALA A 172 18.24 -7.69 -7.83
N PHE A 173 18.57 -6.46 -8.21
CA PHE A 173 17.66 -5.59 -8.95
C PHE A 173 17.49 -6.06 -10.40
N GLY A 174 18.60 -6.49 -11.05
CA GLY A 174 18.59 -6.92 -12.44
C GLY A 174 17.69 -8.11 -12.72
N ILE A 175 17.61 -9.10 -11.80
CA ILE A 175 16.74 -10.27 -11.99
C ILE A 175 15.25 -9.89 -12.05
N LEU A 176 14.86 -8.77 -11.46
CA LEU A 176 13.49 -8.26 -11.47
C LEU A 176 13.02 -7.82 -12.87
N ILE A 177 13.93 -7.68 -13.84
CA ILE A 177 13.58 -7.46 -15.25
C ILE A 177 12.75 -8.62 -15.79
N ILE A 178 13.00 -9.86 -15.34
CA ILE A 178 12.30 -11.05 -15.81
C ILE A 178 10.79 -10.97 -15.47
N PRO A 179 10.37 -10.87 -14.19
CA PRO A 179 8.95 -10.72 -13.86
C PRO A 179 8.35 -9.44 -14.44
N PHE A 180 9.10 -8.35 -14.61
CA PHE A 180 8.62 -7.14 -15.28
C PHE A 180 8.24 -7.41 -16.74
N ILE A 181 9.09 -8.07 -17.53
CA ILE A 181 8.80 -8.41 -18.93
C ILE A 181 7.60 -9.34 -19.02
N LEU A 182 7.54 -10.38 -18.17
CA LEU A 182 6.41 -11.31 -18.12
C LEU A 182 5.11 -10.56 -17.80
N MET A 183 5.14 -9.63 -16.84
CA MET A 183 4.01 -8.79 -16.50
C MET A 183 3.51 -7.97 -17.71
N MET A 184 4.41 -7.33 -18.46
CA MET A 184 4.05 -6.55 -19.64
C MET A 184 3.46 -7.42 -20.77
N ILE A 185 3.92 -8.64 -20.93
CA ILE A 185 3.35 -9.62 -21.86
C ILE A 185 1.93 -10.02 -21.44
N VAL A 186 1.72 -10.32 -20.14
CA VAL A 186 0.40 -10.72 -19.62
C VAL A 186 -0.59 -9.57 -19.71
N ILE A 187 -0.17 -8.32 -19.42
CA ILE A 187 -1.02 -7.13 -19.59
C ILE A 187 -1.46 -6.96 -21.06
N ALA A 188 -0.53 -7.09 -22.00
CA ALA A 188 -0.85 -6.98 -23.42
C ALA A 188 -1.80 -8.09 -23.88
N TYR A 189 -1.61 -9.31 -23.40
CA TYR A 189 -2.53 -10.42 -23.63
C TYR A 189 -3.93 -10.15 -23.08
N THR A 190 -4.01 -9.67 -21.83
CA THR A 190 -5.28 -9.35 -21.17
C THR A 190 -6.04 -8.25 -21.92
N TYR A 191 -5.34 -7.19 -22.33
CA TYR A 191 -5.92 -6.11 -23.13
C TYR A 191 -6.49 -6.62 -24.46
N ARG A 192 -5.73 -7.44 -25.20
CA ARG A 192 -6.19 -8.03 -26.47
C ARG A 192 -7.46 -8.86 -26.29
N LYS A 193 -7.61 -9.53 -25.13
CA LYS A 193 -8.71 -10.45 -24.88
C LYS A 193 -10.00 -9.75 -24.41
N VAL A 194 -9.88 -8.73 -23.54
CA VAL A 194 -11.04 -8.11 -22.90
C VAL A 194 -11.10 -6.59 -23.02
N GLY A 195 -10.05 -5.93 -23.50
CA GLY A 195 -9.93 -4.48 -23.49
C GLY A 195 -11.09 -3.76 -24.17
N LYS A 196 -11.41 -4.13 -25.42
CA LYS A 196 -12.52 -3.53 -26.19
C LYS A 196 -13.88 -3.72 -25.52
N SER A 197 -14.10 -4.86 -24.88
CA SER A 197 -15.37 -5.16 -24.20
C SER A 197 -15.56 -4.29 -22.96
N ILE A 198 -14.48 -4.01 -22.23
CA ILE A 198 -14.46 -3.17 -21.04
C ILE A 198 -14.65 -1.71 -21.42
N GLU A 199 -13.96 -1.22 -22.45
CA GLU A 199 -14.09 0.16 -22.94
C GLU A 199 -15.53 0.49 -23.34
N ALA A 200 -16.25 -0.45 -23.91
CA ALA A 200 -17.67 -0.29 -24.27
C ALA A 200 -18.61 -0.20 -23.06
N GLU A 201 -18.29 -0.86 -21.94
CA GLU A 201 -19.16 -0.92 -20.75
C GLU A 201 -19.01 0.31 -19.83
N VAL A 202 -17.85 0.95 -19.85
CA VAL A 202 -17.53 2.09 -18.97
C VAL A 202 -18.30 3.37 -19.25
N GLN A 203 -18.92 3.54 -20.44
CA GLN A 203 -19.54 4.80 -20.87
C GLN A 203 -20.78 5.25 -20.06
N ASN A 204 -21.31 4.43 -19.12
CA ASN A 204 -22.64 4.61 -18.52
C ASN A 204 -22.71 4.98 -17.02
N ILE A 205 -21.62 5.41 -16.36
CA ILE A 205 -21.64 5.67 -14.90
C ILE A 205 -21.94 7.15 -14.60
N LYS A 206 -23.01 7.42 -13.83
CA LYS A 206 -23.39 8.76 -13.34
C LYS A 206 -22.81 9.03 -11.93
N GLN A 207 -22.31 10.24 -11.70
CA GLN A 207 -21.83 10.73 -10.39
C GLN A 207 -22.91 11.57 -9.68
N GLU A 208 -23.04 11.39 -8.36
CA GLU A 208 -23.90 12.21 -7.50
C GLU A 208 -23.11 13.27 -6.75
N LYS A 209 -23.71 14.46 -6.53
CA LYS A 209 -23.11 15.57 -5.77
C LYS A 209 -23.83 15.74 -4.41
N ALA A 210 -23.29 15.16 -3.34
CA ALA A 210 -23.75 15.39 -1.97
C ALA A 210 -22.58 15.84 -1.05
N PRO A 211 -22.78 16.67 -0.03
CA PRO A 211 -21.71 17.09 0.88
C PRO A 211 -21.21 15.92 1.75
N LEU A 212 -19.92 15.93 2.08
CA LEU A 212 -19.34 14.94 3.00
C LEU A 212 -19.73 15.28 4.44
N SER A 213 -20.06 14.26 5.22
CA SER A 213 -20.54 14.42 6.60
C SER A 213 -19.43 14.91 7.54
N ARG A 214 -19.83 15.63 8.64
CA ARG A 214 -18.89 16.00 9.71
C ARG A 214 -18.22 14.75 10.31
N GLY A 215 -18.93 13.63 10.38
CA GLY A 215 -18.39 12.35 10.87
C GLY A 215 -17.23 11.84 10.04
N PHE A 216 -17.29 11.99 8.71
CA PHE A 216 -16.20 11.65 7.81
C PHE A 216 -14.93 12.48 8.09
N TRP A 217 -15.06 13.79 8.29
CA TRP A 217 -13.90 14.65 8.56
C TRP A 217 -13.24 14.36 9.92
N VAL A 218 -14.05 14.09 10.95
CA VAL A 218 -13.54 13.67 12.27
C VAL A 218 -12.82 12.33 12.17
N TYR A 219 -13.34 11.40 11.38
CA TYR A 219 -12.67 10.13 11.09
C TYR A 219 -11.33 10.33 10.38
N CYS A 220 -11.30 11.17 9.33
CA CYS A 220 -10.07 11.52 8.64
C CYS A 220 -9.02 12.14 9.58
N LEU A 221 -9.45 13.01 10.49
CA LEU A 221 -8.55 13.60 11.49
C LEU A 221 -7.99 12.54 12.45
N ALA A 222 -8.81 11.58 12.89
CA ALA A 222 -8.35 10.49 13.73
C ALA A 222 -7.32 9.60 13.01
N VAL A 223 -7.57 9.26 11.73
CA VAL A 223 -6.62 8.50 10.91
C VAL A 223 -5.34 9.29 10.67
N PHE A 224 -5.42 10.60 10.46
CA PHE A 224 -4.23 11.44 10.33
C PHE A 224 -3.32 11.34 11.56
N PHE A 225 -3.86 11.53 12.77
CA PHE A 225 -3.07 11.40 14.00
C PHE A 225 -2.52 9.99 14.19
N ASN A 226 -3.31 8.96 13.91
CA ASN A 226 -2.84 7.58 13.97
C ASN A 226 -1.66 7.35 13.02
N THR A 227 -1.78 7.77 11.77
CA THR A 227 -0.73 7.57 10.76
C THR A 227 0.52 8.39 11.08
N LEU A 228 0.34 9.62 11.59
CA LEU A 228 1.43 10.48 12.04
C LEU A 228 2.22 9.86 13.19
N GLY A 229 1.55 9.13 14.08
CA GLY A 229 2.16 8.47 15.24
C GLY A 229 2.64 7.04 14.97
N LEU A 230 2.47 6.51 13.76
CA LEU A 230 2.97 5.20 13.37
C LEU A 230 4.30 5.35 12.63
N ILE A 231 5.36 4.73 13.13
CA ILE A 231 6.66 4.73 12.45
C ILE A 231 6.56 4.01 11.09
N PRO A 232 7.03 4.60 9.96
CA PRO A 232 7.01 3.94 8.67
C PRO A 232 7.85 2.67 8.63
N VAL A 233 7.38 1.64 7.92
CA VAL A 233 8.12 0.38 7.75
C VAL A 233 9.53 0.59 7.21
N ALA A 234 9.73 1.59 6.35
CA ALA A 234 11.05 1.92 5.80
C ALA A 234 12.06 2.29 6.90
N LEU A 235 11.64 2.95 7.97
CA LEU A 235 12.51 3.27 9.11
C LEU A 235 12.76 2.05 10.00
N ILE A 236 11.82 1.13 10.10
CA ILE A 236 12.02 -0.16 10.79
C ILE A 236 13.08 -0.98 10.03
N LEU A 237 12.95 -1.09 8.71
CA LEU A 237 13.91 -1.80 7.85
C LEU A 237 15.29 -1.10 7.82
N PHE A 238 15.32 0.24 7.84
CA PHE A 238 16.56 1.00 7.97
C PHE A 238 17.26 0.68 9.29
N SER A 239 16.53 0.66 10.41
CA SER A 239 17.08 0.28 11.72
C SER A 239 17.58 -1.16 11.73
N GLY A 240 16.89 -2.09 11.06
CA GLY A 240 17.38 -3.45 10.81
C GLY A 240 18.68 -3.47 9.98
N SER A 241 18.76 -2.59 8.97
CA SER A 241 19.94 -2.47 8.11
C SER A 241 21.18 -2.01 8.85
N LEU A 242 21.03 -1.09 9.83
CA LEU A 242 22.15 -0.66 10.69
C LEU A 242 22.80 -1.81 11.45
N ILE A 243 22.01 -2.86 11.78
CA ILE A 243 22.49 -4.05 12.49
C ILE A 243 23.06 -5.07 11.51
N LEU A 244 22.36 -5.34 10.41
CA LEU A 244 22.63 -6.48 9.52
C LEU A 244 23.72 -6.19 8.48
N GLN A 245 23.82 -4.96 7.98
CA GLN A 245 24.77 -4.61 6.92
C GLN A 245 26.23 -4.72 7.37
N PRO A 246 26.64 -4.24 8.57
CA PRO A 246 28.01 -4.42 9.06
C PRO A 246 28.42 -5.88 9.25
N LEU A 247 27.43 -6.77 9.44
CA LEU A 247 27.63 -8.21 9.58
C LEU A 247 27.68 -8.95 8.24
N GLY A 248 27.57 -8.25 7.09
CA GLY A 248 27.45 -8.86 5.77
C GLY A 248 26.12 -9.57 5.52
N GLN A 249 25.10 -9.30 6.34
CA GLN A 249 23.79 -9.96 6.32
C GLN A 249 22.69 -9.07 5.72
N ALA A 250 23.02 -8.18 4.79
CA ALA A 250 22.04 -7.30 4.12
C ALA A 250 20.90 -8.07 3.44
N TRP A 251 21.14 -9.31 3.01
CA TRP A 251 20.14 -10.22 2.44
C TRP A 251 18.97 -10.54 3.40
N MET A 252 19.14 -10.37 4.72
CA MET A 252 18.09 -10.59 5.71
C MET A 252 17.07 -9.43 5.75
N VAL A 253 17.41 -8.24 5.25
CA VAL A 253 16.50 -7.09 5.31
C VAL A 253 15.20 -7.31 4.50
N PRO A 254 15.22 -7.83 3.26
CA PRO A 254 13.98 -8.21 2.60
C PRO A 254 13.19 -9.29 3.35
N ILE A 255 13.85 -10.19 4.11
CA ILE A 255 13.16 -11.19 4.93
C ILE A 255 12.41 -10.53 6.09
N LEU A 256 12.96 -9.48 6.71
CA LEU A 256 12.22 -8.69 7.71
C LEU A 256 10.93 -8.11 7.10
N TYR A 257 10.99 -7.69 5.83
CA TYR A 257 9.80 -7.21 5.14
C TYR A 257 8.81 -8.34 4.81
N VAL A 258 9.29 -9.55 4.50
CA VAL A 258 8.42 -10.74 4.38
C VAL A 258 7.67 -11.02 5.68
N VAL A 259 8.30 -10.84 6.85
CA VAL A 259 7.62 -10.97 8.15
C VAL A 259 6.46 -9.98 8.24
N VAL A 260 6.63 -8.73 7.81
CA VAL A 260 5.53 -7.74 7.77
C VAL A 260 4.37 -8.25 6.91
N GLN A 261 4.65 -8.68 5.67
CA GLN A 261 3.64 -9.13 4.71
C GLN A 261 2.94 -10.43 5.15
N ALA A 262 3.69 -11.35 5.76
CA ALA A 262 3.15 -12.61 6.28
C ALA A 262 2.17 -12.42 7.46
N VAL A 263 2.31 -11.32 8.21
CA VAL A 263 1.40 -10.95 9.30
C VAL A 263 0.24 -10.09 8.79
N ASP A 264 0.50 -9.19 7.83
CA ASP A 264 -0.46 -8.29 7.23
C ASP A 264 -1.64 -9.03 6.58
N ALA A 265 -1.37 -9.96 5.67
CA ALA A 265 -2.39 -10.65 4.89
C ALA A 265 -3.45 -11.39 5.77
N PRO A 266 -3.09 -12.26 6.74
CA PRO A 266 -4.08 -12.88 7.61
C PRO A 266 -4.77 -11.87 8.53
N MET A 267 -4.07 -10.81 8.97
CA MET A 267 -4.67 -9.79 9.84
C MET A 267 -5.71 -8.94 9.10
N ALA A 268 -5.50 -8.66 7.81
CA ALA A 268 -6.51 -7.99 6.99
C ALA A 268 -7.83 -8.79 6.93
N LEU A 269 -7.76 -10.11 6.79
CA LEU A 269 -8.94 -10.99 6.79
C LEU A 269 -9.63 -11.05 8.16
N VAL A 270 -8.84 -11.23 9.23
CA VAL A 270 -9.36 -11.28 10.60
C VAL A 270 -10.03 -9.98 10.99
N SER A 271 -9.38 -8.84 10.71
CA SER A 271 -9.89 -7.52 11.07
C SER A 271 -11.15 -7.17 10.27
N GLY A 272 -11.24 -7.55 9.00
CA GLY A 272 -12.44 -7.39 8.18
C GLY A 272 -13.64 -8.13 8.81
N HIS A 273 -13.45 -9.40 9.20
CA HIS A 273 -14.49 -10.16 9.88
C HIS A 273 -14.90 -9.60 11.25
N LEU A 274 -13.93 -9.06 11.99
CA LEU A 274 -14.21 -8.39 13.26
C LEU A 274 -14.94 -7.05 13.04
N PHE A 275 -14.64 -6.34 11.96
CA PHE A 275 -15.34 -5.12 11.58
C PHE A 275 -16.82 -5.37 11.30
N ASP A 276 -17.16 -6.45 10.60
CA ASP A 276 -18.55 -6.85 10.34
C ASP A 276 -19.34 -7.08 11.64
N LYS A 277 -18.67 -7.51 12.73
CA LYS A 277 -19.29 -7.76 14.04
C LYS A 277 -19.30 -6.55 14.98
N LEU A 278 -18.20 -5.79 15.00
CA LEU A 278 -17.96 -4.72 15.99
C LEU A 278 -18.13 -3.32 15.38
N GLY A 279 -18.25 -3.22 14.05
CA GLY A 279 -18.30 -1.94 13.33
C GLY A 279 -17.06 -1.11 13.57
N VAL A 280 -17.22 0.21 13.49
CA VAL A 280 -16.13 1.19 13.62
C VAL A 280 -15.40 1.14 14.97
N LYS A 281 -15.98 0.50 16.01
CA LYS A 281 -15.34 0.37 17.34
C LYS A 281 -13.99 -0.34 17.29
N ILE A 282 -13.81 -1.25 16.34
CA ILE A 282 -12.55 -2.00 16.19
C ILE A 282 -11.37 -1.10 15.81
N LEU A 283 -11.59 0.11 15.28
CA LEU A 283 -10.52 1.05 14.93
C LEU A 283 -9.66 1.49 16.13
N VAL A 284 -10.15 1.35 17.34
CA VAL A 284 -9.35 1.61 18.56
C VAL A 284 -8.16 0.63 18.64
N LEU A 285 -8.31 -0.60 18.13
CA LEU A 285 -7.27 -1.62 18.22
C LEU A 285 -6.02 -1.27 17.40
N PRO A 286 -6.08 -0.98 16.09
CA PRO A 286 -4.89 -0.56 15.35
C PRO A 286 -4.30 0.76 15.86
N PHE A 287 -5.11 1.68 16.42
CA PHE A 287 -4.60 2.89 17.02
C PHE A 287 -3.77 2.59 18.28
N ALA A 288 -4.26 1.72 19.16
CA ALA A 288 -3.49 1.29 20.33
C ALA A 288 -2.21 0.53 19.96
N LEU A 289 -2.31 -0.39 19.00
CA LEU A 289 -1.17 -1.21 18.54
C LEU A 289 -0.09 -0.39 17.81
N ALA A 290 -0.42 0.76 17.21
CA ALA A 290 0.52 1.57 16.44
C ALA A 290 1.73 2.11 17.24
N VAL A 291 1.67 2.08 18.57
CA VAL A 291 2.80 2.44 19.45
C VAL A 291 3.86 1.34 19.51
N LEU A 292 3.45 0.08 19.36
CA LEU A 292 4.34 -1.08 19.58
C LEU A 292 5.52 -1.13 18.59
N PRO A 293 5.37 -0.87 17.27
CA PRO A 293 6.51 -0.83 16.36
C PRO A 293 7.58 0.17 16.80
N VAL A 294 7.16 1.36 17.25
CA VAL A 294 8.09 2.40 17.76
C VAL A 294 8.82 1.91 19.01
N PHE A 295 8.10 1.32 19.95
CA PHE A 295 8.69 0.75 21.16
C PHE A 295 9.74 -0.30 20.83
N PHE A 296 9.41 -1.28 19.97
CA PHE A 296 10.32 -2.37 19.64
C PHE A 296 11.54 -1.92 18.83
N VAL A 297 11.40 -0.99 17.89
CA VAL A 297 12.56 -0.38 17.19
C VAL A 297 13.48 0.29 18.20
N SER A 298 12.93 1.01 19.16
CA SER A 298 13.70 1.74 20.17
C SER A 298 14.29 0.85 21.24
N TYR A 299 13.69 -0.32 21.53
CA TYR A 299 14.25 -1.33 22.43
C TYR A 299 15.60 -1.87 21.91
N GLY A 300 15.75 -1.90 20.57
CA GLY A 300 16.99 -2.23 19.88
C GLY A 300 17.25 -3.72 19.68
N GLY A 301 18.34 -4.01 18.94
CA GLY A 301 18.72 -5.35 18.57
C GLY A 301 17.82 -5.97 17.49
N LEU A 302 18.29 -7.07 16.90
CA LEU A 302 17.56 -7.77 15.82
C LEU A 302 16.20 -8.30 16.28
N VAL A 303 16.12 -8.78 17.53
CA VAL A 303 14.88 -9.28 18.11
C VAL A 303 13.82 -8.17 18.20
N GLY A 304 14.22 -6.97 18.65
CA GLY A 304 13.34 -5.79 18.65
C GLY A 304 12.83 -5.47 17.25
N ILE A 305 13.72 -5.47 16.24
CA ILE A 305 13.32 -5.21 14.85
C ILE A 305 12.31 -6.25 14.33
N ILE A 306 12.49 -7.54 14.65
CA ILE A 306 11.53 -8.60 14.27
C ILE A 306 10.16 -8.32 14.90
N PHE A 307 10.10 -8.01 16.20
CA PHE A 307 8.83 -7.67 16.86
C PHE A 307 8.22 -6.37 16.33
N ALA A 308 9.04 -5.39 15.93
CA ALA A 308 8.57 -4.19 15.24
C ALA A 308 7.92 -4.53 13.90
N CYS A 309 8.52 -5.42 13.10
CA CYS A 309 7.95 -5.91 11.84
C CYS A 309 6.61 -6.65 12.05
N ILE A 310 6.54 -7.54 13.05
CA ILE A 310 5.30 -8.26 13.40
C ILE A 310 4.19 -7.28 13.79
N THR A 311 4.47 -6.36 14.72
CA THR A 311 3.47 -5.41 15.21
C THR A 311 3.08 -4.38 14.16
N PHE A 312 4.00 -3.99 13.28
CA PHE A 312 3.68 -3.15 12.12
C PHE A 312 2.79 -3.90 11.13
N GLY A 313 3.06 -5.17 10.83
CA GLY A 313 2.22 -6.01 9.97
C GLY A 313 0.79 -6.14 10.51
N LEU A 314 0.61 -6.31 11.83
CA LEU A 314 -0.72 -6.31 12.45
C LEU A 314 -1.47 -4.99 12.20
N VAL A 315 -0.80 -3.85 12.37
CA VAL A 315 -1.42 -2.53 12.13
C VAL A 315 -1.71 -2.33 10.65
N LEU A 316 -0.79 -2.73 9.76
CA LEU A 316 -0.93 -2.59 8.31
C LEU A 316 -2.15 -3.36 7.78
N GLY A 317 -2.31 -4.64 8.18
CA GLY A 317 -3.45 -5.46 7.76
C GLY A 317 -4.79 -4.88 8.22
N MET A 318 -4.83 -4.31 9.43
CA MET A 318 -6.01 -3.57 9.87
C MET A 318 -6.24 -2.31 9.05
N GLN A 319 -5.20 -1.55 8.72
CA GLN A 319 -5.33 -0.33 7.90
C GLN A 319 -5.86 -0.63 6.50
N GLU A 320 -5.39 -1.67 5.87
CA GLU A 320 -5.80 -2.02 4.51
C GLU A 320 -7.25 -2.50 4.43
N SER A 321 -7.74 -3.17 5.47
CA SER A 321 -9.10 -3.69 5.55
C SER A 321 -10.09 -2.67 6.14
N ILE A 322 -9.98 -2.39 7.44
CA ILE A 322 -11.05 -1.72 8.18
C ILE A 322 -11.08 -0.20 8.01
N TYR A 323 -9.96 0.44 7.61
CA TYR A 323 -9.98 1.89 7.39
C TYR A 323 -10.81 2.24 6.15
N ARG A 324 -10.72 1.42 5.10
CA ARG A 324 -11.55 1.61 3.90
C ARG A 324 -13.02 1.27 4.17
N ALA A 325 -13.28 0.22 4.95
CA ALA A 325 -14.64 -0.16 5.35
C ALA A 325 -15.32 0.96 6.14
N ALA A 326 -14.61 1.64 7.05
CA ALA A 326 -15.16 2.77 7.80
C ALA A 326 -15.54 3.97 6.91
N VAL A 327 -14.81 4.22 5.81
CA VAL A 327 -15.22 5.24 4.82
C VAL A 327 -16.55 4.86 4.16
N CYS A 328 -16.75 3.57 3.83
CA CYS A 328 -18.03 3.09 3.28
C CYS A 328 -19.23 3.36 4.18
N GLU A 329 -19.08 3.18 5.50
CA GLU A 329 -20.16 3.43 6.46
C GLU A 329 -20.49 4.92 6.65
N LEU A 330 -19.49 5.79 6.44
CA LEU A 330 -19.63 7.23 6.70
C LEU A 330 -20.10 8.02 5.48
N VAL A 331 -20.02 7.44 4.27
CA VAL A 331 -20.21 8.18 3.01
C VAL A 331 -21.16 7.46 2.07
N PRO A 332 -22.19 8.18 1.53
CA PRO A 332 -23.12 7.63 0.55
C PRO A 332 -22.41 7.11 -0.71
N LEU A 333 -22.98 6.09 -1.35
CA LEU A 333 -22.39 5.38 -2.49
C LEU A 333 -21.90 6.31 -3.60
N GLY A 334 -22.69 7.32 -3.98
CA GLY A 334 -22.35 8.26 -5.07
C GLY A 334 -21.19 9.22 -4.77
N ARG A 335 -20.67 9.24 -3.51
CA ARG A 335 -19.56 10.11 -3.08
C ARG A 335 -18.34 9.35 -2.61
N ARG A 336 -18.39 8.03 -2.58
CA ARG A 336 -17.29 7.19 -2.07
C ARG A 336 -15.97 7.43 -2.80
N GLY A 337 -15.99 7.60 -4.12
CA GLY A 337 -14.77 7.87 -4.89
C GLY A 337 -14.04 9.14 -4.42
N THR A 338 -14.76 10.26 -4.25
CA THR A 338 -14.20 11.51 -3.74
C THR A 338 -13.71 11.33 -2.29
N ALA A 339 -14.49 10.63 -1.45
CA ALA A 339 -14.14 10.39 -0.06
C ALA A 339 -12.88 9.53 0.07
N TYR A 340 -12.75 8.46 -0.71
CA TYR A 340 -11.52 7.66 -0.76
C TYR A 340 -10.31 8.46 -1.23
N GLY A 341 -10.49 9.36 -2.21
CA GLY A 341 -9.41 10.23 -2.67
C GLY A 341 -8.90 11.16 -1.56
N ILE A 342 -9.82 11.83 -0.85
CA ILE A 342 -9.49 12.72 0.28
C ILE A 342 -8.87 11.91 1.43
N PHE A 343 -9.49 10.78 1.79
CA PHE A 343 -8.98 9.88 2.81
C PHE A 343 -7.54 9.42 2.53
N ASN A 344 -7.28 8.96 1.32
CA ASN A 344 -5.95 8.52 0.90
C ASN A 344 -4.92 9.68 0.92
N ALA A 345 -5.31 10.89 0.48
CA ALA A 345 -4.43 12.05 0.54
C ALA A 345 -4.05 12.41 2.00
N ILE A 346 -5.01 12.34 2.93
CA ILE A 346 -4.77 12.59 4.36
C ILE A 346 -3.88 11.50 4.95
N LEU A 347 -4.13 10.23 4.63
CA LEU A 347 -3.31 9.11 5.06
C LEU A 347 -1.87 9.25 4.54
N GLY A 348 -1.70 9.56 3.26
CA GLY A 348 -0.39 9.78 2.66
C GLY A 348 0.35 10.97 3.28
N PHE A 349 -0.34 12.08 3.57
CA PHE A 349 0.26 13.22 4.25
C PHE A 349 0.67 12.90 5.69
N GLY A 350 -0.15 12.12 6.42
CA GLY A 350 0.21 11.61 7.75
C GLY A 350 1.47 10.74 7.70
N THR A 351 1.59 9.85 6.70
CA THR A 351 2.77 8.99 6.51
C THR A 351 4.02 9.81 6.16
N LEU A 352 3.88 10.85 5.31
CA LEU A 352 4.99 11.76 5.00
C LEU A 352 5.49 12.46 6.26
N ALA A 353 4.58 13.07 7.02
CA ALA A 353 4.94 13.77 8.24
C ALA A 353 5.55 12.83 9.29
N SER A 354 5.02 11.61 9.42
CA SER A 354 5.59 10.55 10.27
C SER A 354 7.02 10.21 9.85
N GLY A 355 7.25 9.98 8.56
CA GLY A 355 8.58 9.66 8.03
C GLY A 355 9.61 10.75 8.33
N VAL A 356 9.23 12.02 8.15
CA VAL A 356 10.07 13.19 8.47
C VAL A 356 10.42 13.23 9.96
N ILE A 357 9.40 13.10 10.82
CA ILE A 357 9.58 13.28 12.28
C ILE A 357 10.34 12.09 12.88
N PHE A 358 9.92 10.85 12.61
CA PHE A 358 10.61 9.68 13.15
C PHE A 358 12.02 9.53 12.55
N GLY A 359 12.22 9.85 11.26
CA GLY A 359 13.54 9.89 10.63
C GLY A 359 14.46 10.88 11.31
N TYR A 360 13.96 12.09 11.62
CA TYR A 360 14.71 13.10 12.38
C TYR A 360 15.04 12.62 13.80
N PHE A 361 14.09 12.00 14.50
CA PHE A 361 14.33 11.48 15.84
C PHE A 361 15.41 10.39 15.85
N LEU A 362 15.38 9.48 14.88
CA LEU A 362 16.40 8.43 14.76
C LEU A 362 17.78 8.98 14.43
N ASP A 363 17.89 9.93 13.50
CA ASP A 363 19.18 10.57 13.14
C ASP A 363 19.79 11.36 14.31
N LYS A 364 18.96 11.99 15.14
CA LYS A 364 19.41 12.74 16.31
C LYS A 364 19.62 11.87 17.55
N GLY A 365 19.31 10.57 17.48
CA GLY A 365 19.46 9.66 18.61
C GLY A 365 18.58 10.01 19.81
N TYR A 366 17.36 10.50 19.57
CA TYR A 366 16.42 10.77 20.65
C TYR A 366 16.10 9.51 21.46
N SER A 367 15.88 9.67 22.76
CA SER A 367 15.61 8.56 23.66
C SER A 367 14.29 7.83 23.33
N VAL A 368 14.20 6.56 23.72
CA VAL A 368 13.00 5.72 23.60
C VAL A 368 11.76 6.44 24.18
N ILE A 369 11.93 7.18 25.30
CA ILE A 369 10.84 7.89 25.97
C ILE A 369 10.25 8.97 25.04
N VAL A 370 11.09 9.68 24.28
CA VAL A 370 10.63 10.73 23.35
C VAL A 370 9.86 10.10 22.17
N LEU A 371 10.41 9.05 21.55
CA LEU A 371 9.79 8.39 20.42
C LEU A 371 8.44 7.76 20.80
N VAL A 372 8.44 6.98 21.88
CA VAL A 372 7.22 6.29 22.37
C VAL A 372 6.22 7.30 22.93
N GLY A 373 6.68 8.32 23.66
CA GLY A 373 5.82 9.39 24.19
C GLY A 373 5.13 10.18 23.07
N PHE A 374 5.85 10.51 22.00
CA PHE A 374 5.28 11.16 20.81
C PHE A 374 4.23 10.27 20.14
N ALA A 375 4.53 8.98 19.90
CA ALA A 375 3.58 8.04 19.34
C ALA A 375 2.33 7.90 20.22
N LEU A 376 2.50 7.67 21.53
CA LEU A 376 1.40 7.55 22.50
C LEU A 376 0.48 8.77 22.50
N MET A 377 1.05 9.96 22.55
CA MET A 377 0.31 11.22 22.51
C MET A 377 -0.59 11.29 21.27
N LEU A 378 -0.05 10.97 20.11
CA LEU A 378 -0.80 11.01 18.84
C LEU A 378 -1.89 9.93 18.78
N GLN A 379 -1.62 8.70 19.28
CA GLN A 379 -2.64 7.67 19.34
C GLN A 379 -3.77 8.02 20.30
N LEU A 380 -3.47 8.68 21.43
CA LEU A 380 -4.48 9.20 22.33
C LEU A 380 -5.35 10.26 21.65
N PHE A 381 -4.75 11.21 20.92
CA PHE A 381 -5.53 12.17 20.14
C PHE A 381 -6.39 11.50 19.06
N ALA A 382 -5.88 10.48 18.38
CA ALA A 382 -6.65 9.71 17.40
C ALA A 382 -7.86 9.02 18.04
N ILE A 383 -7.67 8.35 19.19
CA ILE A 383 -8.74 7.65 19.91
C ILE A 383 -9.76 8.66 20.47
N ILE A 384 -9.33 9.79 21.04
CA ILE A 384 -10.22 10.84 21.53
C ILE A 384 -11.02 11.45 20.36
N ALA A 385 -10.40 11.74 19.24
CA ALA A 385 -11.08 12.24 18.05
C ALA A 385 -12.15 11.24 17.57
N LEU A 386 -11.81 9.95 17.50
CA LEU A 386 -12.73 8.89 17.13
C LEU A 386 -13.92 8.80 18.10
N SER A 387 -13.67 8.79 19.41
CA SER A 387 -14.70 8.64 20.48
C SER A 387 -15.70 9.79 20.52
N ARG A 388 -15.28 11.01 20.15
CA ARG A 388 -16.18 12.18 20.06
C ARG A 388 -17.20 12.08 18.92
N ASN A 389 -17.03 11.15 18.00
CA ASN A 389 -17.95 10.95 16.89
C ASN A 389 -19.09 9.98 17.28
N LYS A 390 -20.07 10.47 18.05
CA LYS A 390 -21.21 9.66 18.54
C LYS A 390 -21.94 8.88 17.43
N ARG A 391 -21.93 9.36 16.17
CA ARG A 391 -22.55 8.69 15.04
C ARG A 391 -21.82 7.40 14.61
N LEU A 392 -20.52 7.31 14.89
CA LEU A 392 -19.73 6.11 14.63
C LEU A 392 -20.02 4.97 15.61
N PHE A 393 -20.52 5.31 16.80
CA PHE A 393 -20.80 4.35 17.89
C PHE A 393 -22.30 4.04 18.08
N SER A 394 -23.21 4.69 17.31
CA SER A 394 -24.62 4.35 17.34
C SER A 394 -24.86 3.08 16.52
N ASN A 395 -25.45 2.06 17.14
CA ASN A 395 -25.89 0.82 16.49
C ASN A 395 -27.16 1.17 15.64
N ASP A 396 -27.00 1.68 14.44
CA ASP A 396 -28.08 1.87 13.48
C ASP A 396 -28.04 0.71 12.48
N PRO A 397 -29.01 -0.22 12.51
CA PRO A 397 -29.00 -1.41 11.66
C PRO A 397 -29.24 -1.12 10.18
N THR A 398 -29.51 0.13 9.79
CA THR A 398 -29.74 0.53 8.39
C THR A 398 -28.45 0.83 7.60
N LYS A 399 -27.26 0.64 8.21
CA LYS A 399 -25.95 0.98 7.63
C LYS A 399 -25.14 -0.27 7.29
N GLN A 400 -25.67 -1.15 6.44
CA GLN A 400 -24.86 -2.22 5.85
C GLN A 400 -24.31 -1.77 4.49
N CYS A 401 -22.98 -1.91 4.31
CA CYS A 401 -22.29 -1.77 3.01
C CYS A 401 -22.74 -2.84 2.02
#